data_e78d068e6af167a03630c9d86157ffb9
#
_entry.id   e78d068e6af167a03630c9d86157ffb9
#
_cell.length_a   1.000
_cell.length_b   1.000
_cell.length_c   1.000
_cell.angle_alpha   90.00
_cell.angle_beta   90.00
_cell.angle_gamma   90.00
#
_symmetry.space_group_name_H-M   'P 1'
#
loop_
_entity.id
_entity.type
_entity.pdbx_description
1 polymer ?
#
loop_
_entity_poly.entity_id
_entity_poly.type
_entity_poly.pdbx_seq_one_letter_code
_entity_poly.pdbx_strand_id
1 'polypeptide(L)'
;MRKASIALSALVVAASVGAAAAADMPLKAPLAAPEKIEYGNLYFGVDGTSHRSLVGYMGLLYAPNGMEQSGVRLSAFGLTGRYRYQGDTEAFRGKFVSTDALVGWSNVFNTGALTLAVGVNYQDHSVTPFDPANSVQGSKTGFKVQGDLWVNPTPKTLVFLLGSYSTAFDTYYAIGRFGYDFAGFGAFVGPEVGGQGNDRTDQFRLGAHASGISVGTAKLGVSGGWMRERGEGGGWYATGNIDFTF
;
A
#
# COMPACT_ATOMS: atom_id res chain seq x y z
N MET A 1 11.55 27.00 -27.53
CA MET A 1 10.75 25.78 -27.66
C MET A 1 11.69 24.59 -27.83
N ARG A 2 11.99 23.84 -26.78
CA ARG A 2 12.78 22.59 -26.85
C ARG A 2 11.91 21.46 -26.37
N LYS A 3 11.55 20.53 -27.27
CA LYS A 3 10.83 19.29 -27.00
C LYS A 3 11.82 18.30 -26.36
N ALA A 4 11.56 17.89 -25.14
CA ALA A 4 12.26 16.77 -24.50
C ALA A 4 11.43 15.49 -24.72
N SER A 5 11.94 14.61 -25.56
CA SER A 5 11.41 13.25 -25.75
C SER A 5 11.87 12.38 -24.58
N ILE A 6 10.93 11.83 -23.82
CA ILE A 6 11.21 10.80 -22.82
C ILE A 6 10.96 9.45 -23.48
N ALA A 7 12.03 8.71 -23.72
CA ALA A 7 11.96 7.32 -24.20
C ALA A 7 11.61 6.39 -23.02
N LEU A 8 10.47 5.70 -23.13
CA LEU A 8 10.04 4.66 -22.21
C LEU A 8 10.60 3.33 -22.71
N SER A 9 11.65 2.82 -22.06
CA SER A 9 12.23 1.50 -22.37
C SER A 9 11.41 0.42 -21.70
N ALA A 10 10.61 -0.33 -22.48
CA ALA A 10 9.91 -1.52 -22.03
C ALA A 10 10.89 -2.70 -22.02
N LEU A 11 11.12 -3.30 -20.85
CA LEU A 11 11.89 -4.53 -20.69
C LEU A 11 10.96 -5.74 -20.89
N VAL A 12 11.07 -6.42 -22.04
CA VAL A 12 10.39 -7.68 -22.31
C VAL A 12 11.30 -8.82 -21.86
N VAL A 13 10.90 -9.58 -20.84
CA VAL A 13 11.55 -10.85 -20.46
C VAL A 13 10.76 -12.00 -21.07
N ALA A 14 11.34 -12.68 -22.05
CA ALA A 14 10.82 -13.91 -22.62
C ALA A 14 11.26 -15.12 -21.77
N ALA A 15 10.29 -15.83 -21.20
CA ALA A 15 10.54 -17.11 -20.53
C ALA A 15 10.26 -18.27 -21.50
N SER A 16 11.26 -19.07 -21.79
CA SER A 16 11.18 -20.31 -22.58
C SER A 16 10.64 -21.47 -21.73
N VAL A 17 9.55 -22.08 -22.17
CA VAL A 17 8.96 -23.29 -21.56
C VAL A 17 9.58 -24.52 -22.22
N GLY A 18 10.29 -25.32 -21.43
CA GLY A 18 10.74 -26.66 -21.83
C GLY A 18 9.76 -27.72 -21.32
N ALA A 19 9.12 -28.44 -22.24
CA ALA A 19 8.30 -29.60 -21.91
C ALA A 19 9.18 -30.86 -21.79
N ALA A 20 9.09 -31.52 -20.63
CA ALA A 20 9.60 -32.89 -20.48
C ALA A 20 8.43 -33.81 -20.11
N ALA A 21 8.14 -34.75 -21.01
CA ALA A 21 7.25 -35.88 -20.77
C ALA A 21 8.00 -36.97 -20.00
N ALA A 22 7.47 -37.46 -18.90
CA ALA A 22 7.93 -38.68 -18.23
C ALA A 22 6.76 -39.56 -17.83
N ALA A 23 6.92 -40.85 -18.11
CA ALA A 23 5.96 -41.91 -18.07
C ALA A 23 5.51 -42.32 -16.64
N ASP A 24 4.32 -42.91 -16.60
CA ASP A 24 3.62 -43.48 -15.46
C ASP A 24 4.43 -44.47 -14.61
N MET A 25 4.45 -44.21 -13.30
CA MET A 25 4.48 -45.23 -12.25
C MET A 25 3.54 -44.81 -11.12
N PRO A 26 2.76 -45.71 -10.51
CA PRO A 26 1.93 -45.37 -9.37
C PRO A 26 2.83 -45.25 -8.13
N LEU A 27 3.42 -44.09 -7.98
CA LEU A 27 4.07 -43.69 -6.74
C LEU A 27 2.96 -43.38 -5.72
N LYS A 28 3.03 -44.01 -4.53
CA LYS A 28 2.31 -43.55 -3.34
C LYS A 28 2.31 -42.04 -3.35
N ALA A 29 1.12 -41.43 -3.30
CA ALA A 29 0.99 -39.98 -3.23
C ALA A 29 2.02 -39.44 -2.24
N PRO A 30 2.88 -38.48 -2.64
CA PRO A 30 3.79 -37.87 -1.69
C PRO A 30 2.96 -37.35 -0.52
N LEU A 31 3.39 -37.66 0.70
CA LEU A 31 2.84 -37.01 1.89
C LEU A 31 2.82 -35.50 1.55
N ALA A 32 1.64 -34.89 1.62
CA ALA A 32 1.52 -33.47 1.37
C ALA A 32 2.59 -32.76 2.20
N ALA A 33 3.43 -31.98 1.55
CA ALA A 33 4.44 -31.20 2.27
C ALA A 33 3.70 -30.41 3.34
N PRO A 34 4.22 -30.31 4.58
CA PRO A 34 3.57 -29.55 5.62
C PRO A 34 3.28 -28.14 5.09
N GLU A 35 2.02 -27.72 5.19
CA GLU A 35 1.57 -26.41 4.76
C GLU A 35 2.41 -25.34 5.48
N LYS A 36 3.08 -24.49 4.72
CA LYS A 36 3.96 -23.47 5.29
C LYS A 36 3.11 -22.43 5.98
N ILE A 37 3.12 -22.39 7.30
CA ILE A 37 2.43 -21.35 8.05
C ILE A 37 3.18 -20.03 7.83
N GLU A 38 2.48 -19.03 7.30
CA GLU A 38 3.00 -17.68 7.16
C GLU A 38 2.64 -16.89 8.43
N TYR A 39 3.65 -16.36 9.10
CA TYR A 39 3.49 -15.62 10.36
C TYR A 39 3.50 -14.11 10.19
N GLY A 40 3.89 -13.61 9.04
CA GLY A 40 3.99 -12.18 8.83
C GLY A 40 4.16 -11.75 7.40
N ASN A 41 4.06 -10.45 7.24
CA ASN A 41 4.27 -9.76 5.98
C ASN A 41 5.17 -8.54 6.22
N LEU A 42 6.22 -8.41 5.43
CA LEU A 42 7.09 -7.25 5.36
C LEU A 42 6.89 -6.60 4.00
N TYR A 43 6.55 -5.33 3.97
CA TYR A 43 6.29 -4.62 2.72
C TYR A 43 6.98 -3.27 2.66
N PHE A 44 7.30 -2.85 1.44
CA PHE A 44 7.93 -1.58 1.12
C PHE A 44 7.23 -0.96 -0.08
N GLY A 45 7.25 0.35 -0.15
CA GLY A 45 6.70 1.01 -1.33
C GLY A 45 7.14 2.45 -1.46
N VAL A 46 6.81 2.99 -2.63
CA VAL A 46 7.01 4.40 -2.97
C VAL A 46 5.74 4.94 -3.60
N ASP A 47 5.43 6.18 -3.29
CA ASP A 47 4.31 6.93 -3.85
C ASP A 47 4.80 8.28 -4.35
N GLY A 48 4.40 8.65 -5.54
CA GLY A 48 4.75 9.94 -6.13
C GLY A 48 3.57 10.60 -6.81
N THR A 49 3.55 11.94 -6.78
CA THR A 49 2.50 12.72 -7.43
C THR A 49 3.06 13.79 -8.34
N SER A 50 2.24 14.24 -9.31
CA SER A 50 2.56 15.39 -10.17
C SER A 50 2.70 16.70 -9.40
N HIS A 51 2.15 16.80 -8.20
CA HIS A 51 2.29 17.95 -7.29
C HIS A 51 3.61 17.91 -6.49
N ARG A 52 4.60 17.14 -6.99
CA ARG A 52 5.95 17.04 -6.43
C ARG A 52 6.02 16.49 -5.02
N SER A 53 5.08 15.61 -4.68
CA SER A 53 5.17 14.76 -3.50
C SER A 53 5.89 13.46 -3.85
N LEU A 54 6.76 13.01 -2.96
CA LEU A 54 7.43 11.70 -3.02
C LEU A 54 7.52 11.15 -1.62
N VAL A 55 6.98 9.95 -1.42
CA VAL A 55 6.89 9.25 -0.14
C VAL A 55 7.45 7.85 -0.31
N GLY A 56 8.34 7.45 0.60
CA GLY A 56 8.73 6.06 0.78
C GLY A 56 8.09 5.52 2.05
N TYR A 57 7.68 4.26 2.05
CA TYR A 57 7.09 3.62 3.21
C TYR A 57 7.53 2.17 3.38
N MET A 58 7.44 1.68 4.61
CA MET A 58 7.66 0.28 4.96
C MET A 58 6.70 -0.13 6.08
N GLY A 59 6.37 -1.40 6.11
CA GLY A 59 5.53 -1.94 7.18
C GLY A 59 5.80 -3.40 7.46
N LEU A 60 5.54 -3.78 8.69
CA LEU A 60 5.62 -5.14 9.21
C LEU A 60 4.27 -5.49 9.82
N LEU A 61 3.70 -6.62 9.43
CA LEU A 61 2.57 -7.25 10.08
C LEU A 61 3.01 -8.61 10.62
N TYR A 62 2.70 -8.89 11.87
CA TYR A 62 3.00 -10.16 12.52
C TYR A 62 1.75 -10.78 13.14
N ALA A 63 1.55 -12.07 12.88
CA ALA A 63 0.43 -12.88 13.33
C ALA A 63 0.95 -14.08 14.15
N PRO A 64 0.95 -14.03 15.48
CA PRO A 64 1.50 -15.10 16.32
C PRO A 64 0.89 -16.49 16.06
N ASN A 65 -0.38 -16.54 15.63
CA ASN A 65 -1.11 -17.78 15.33
C ASN A 65 -1.07 -18.16 13.83
N GLY A 66 -0.33 -17.40 13.02
CA GLY A 66 -0.35 -17.51 11.56
C GLY A 66 -1.35 -16.56 10.90
N MET A 67 -1.04 -16.14 9.68
CA MET A 67 -1.86 -15.18 8.91
C MET A 67 -3.24 -15.73 8.52
N GLU A 68 -3.33 -17.06 8.33
CA GLU A 68 -4.55 -17.75 7.93
C GLU A 68 -5.50 -18.07 9.09
N GLN A 69 -5.13 -17.72 10.32
CA GLN A 69 -5.95 -17.96 11.51
C GLN A 69 -6.44 -16.64 12.11
N SER A 70 -7.68 -16.68 12.64
CA SER A 70 -8.18 -15.56 13.44
C SER A 70 -7.34 -15.38 14.69
N GLY A 71 -7.08 -14.13 15.07
CA GLY A 71 -6.27 -13.86 16.24
C GLY A 71 -5.62 -12.49 16.24
N VAL A 72 -4.71 -12.31 17.17
CA VAL A 72 -3.95 -11.07 17.39
C VAL A 72 -3.10 -10.75 16.15
N ARG A 73 -3.04 -9.46 15.84
CA ARG A 73 -2.13 -8.88 14.84
C ARG A 73 -1.33 -7.77 15.50
N LEU A 74 -0.02 -7.81 15.28
CA LEU A 74 0.89 -6.73 15.67
C LEU A 74 1.41 -6.09 14.39
N SER A 75 1.36 -4.77 14.31
CA SER A 75 1.89 -4.07 13.16
C SER A 75 2.75 -2.88 13.54
N ALA A 76 3.78 -2.67 12.74
CA ALA A 76 4.61 -1.47 12.75
C ALA A 76 4.66 -0.91 11.34
N PHE A 77 4.52 0.40 11.21
CA PHE A 77 4.57 1.07 9.91
C PHE A 77 5.37 2.35 10.03
N GLY A 78 6.11 2.68 8.99
CA GLY A 78 6.87 3.91 8.89
C GLY A 78 6.79 4.47 7.48
N LEU A 79 6.69 5.78 7.38
CA LEU A 79 6.78 6.48 6.12
C LEU A 79 7.58 7.77 6.29
N THR A 80 8.23 8.17 5.21
CA THR A 80 8.93 9.45 5.12
C THR A 80 8.75 10.03 3.74
N GLY A 81 8.69 11.33 3.65
CA GLY A 81 8.45 11.97 2.37
C GLY A 81 8.77 13.45 2.34
N ARG A 82 8.58 13.97 1.15
CA ARG A 82 8.67 15.39 0.86
C ARG A 82 7.49 15.81 -0.02
N TYR A 83 7.06 17.03 0.20
CA TYR A 83 5.98 17.66 -0.56
C TYR A 83 6.29 19.13 -0.80
N ARG A 84 5.52 19.75 -1.68
CA ARG A 84 5.59 21.21 -1.93
C ARG A 84 4.17 21.70 -2.05
N TYR A 85 3.95 22.91 -1.57
CA TYR A 85 2.67 23.61 -1.75
C TYR A 85 2.92 25.09 -1.97
N GLN A 86 1.95 25.75 -2.59
CA GLN A 86 1.96 27.18 -2.83
C GLN A 86 1.16 27.88 -1.73
N GLY A 87 1.80 28.77 -0.99
CA GLY A 87 1.10 29.73 -0.14
C GLY A 87 0.76 30.99 -0.91
N ASP A 88 0.17 31.97 -0.22
CA ASP A 88 -0.29 33.21 -0.85
C ASP A 88 0.85 34.03 -1.48
N THR A 89 2.02 34.01 -0.89
CA THR A 89 3.16 34.85 -1.30
C THR A 89 4.38 34.06 -1.76
N GLU A 90 4.54 32.83 -1.32
CA GLU A 90 5.73 32.03 -1.60
C GLU A 90 5.45 30.52 -1.63
N ALA A 91 6.42 29.78 -2.18
CA ALA A 91 6.36 28.31 -2.27
C ALA A 91 7.06 27.66 -1.08
N PHE A 92 6.40 26.72 -0.44
CA PHE A 92 6.88 25.99 0.73
C PHE A 92 7.33 24.57 0.36
N ARG A 93 8.31 24.05 1.12
CA ARG A 93 8.79 22.68 1.02
C ARG A 93 8.66 22.00 2.35
N GLY A 94 7.87 20.94 2.40
CA GLY A 94 7.70 20.09 3.58
C GLY A 94 8.50 18.80 3.46
N LYS A 95 9.00 18.35 4.62
CA LYS A 95 9.51 16.98 4.84
C LYS A 95 8.77 16.43 6.04
N PHE A 96 8.54 15.14 6.06
CA PHE A 96 7.88 14.51 7.19
C PHE A 96 8.35 13.07 7.40
N VAL A 97 8.20 12.63 8.64
CA VAL A 97 8.33 11.24 9.06
C VAL A 97 7.07 10.90 9.86
N SER A 98 6.53 9.72 9.63
CA SER A 98 5.44 9.17 10.45
C SER A 98 5.73 7.71 10.78
N THR A 99 5.45 7.30 12.00
CA THR A 99 5.60 5.91 12.45
C THR A 99 4.39 5.49 13.27
N ASP A 100 4.00 4.21 13.12
CA ASP A 100 2.89 3.60 13.83
C ASP A 100 3.32 2.32 14.53
N ALA A 101 2.69 2.04 15.68
CA ALA A 101 2.70 0.74 16.32
C ALA A 101 1.26 0.41 16.74
N LEU A 102 0.71 -0.68 16.19
CA LEU A 102 -0.68 -1.05 16.41
C LEU A 102 -0.79 -2.50 16.89
N VAL A 103 -1.79 -2.75 17.72
CA VAL A 103 -2.27 -4.08 18.07
C VAL A 103 -3.71 -4.22 17.56
N GLY A 104 -4.03 -5.35 16.96
CA GLY A 104 -5.34 -5.60 16.37
C GLY A 104 -5.79 -7.03 16.52
N TRP A 105 -6.98 -7.26 16.03
CA TRP A 105 -7.59 -8.57 15.89
C TRP A 105 -8.07 -8.79 14.47
N SER A 106 -7.68 -9.90 13.89
CA SER A 106 -8.17 -10.36 12.59
C SER A 106 -9.18 -11.47 12.76
N ASN A 107 -10.33 -11.32 12.12
CA ASN A 107 -11.29 -12.40 11.94
C ASN A 107 -11.13 -12.95 10.53
N VAL A 108 -10.59 -14.17 10.43
CA VAL A 108 -10.36 -14.88 9.16
C VAL A 108 -11.56 -15.77 8.87
N PHE A 109 -12.05 -15.72 7.65
CA PHE A 109 -13.16 -16.52 7.15
C PHE A 109 -12.80 -17.12 5.78
N ASN A 110 -13.62 -18.04 5.27
CA ASN A 110 -13.27 -18.86 4.07
C ASN A 110 -12.83 -18.05 2.83
N THR A 111 -13.30 -16.82 2.69
CA THR A 111 -13.02 -16.00 1.51
C THR A 111 -12.16 -14.77 1.81
N GLY A 112 -11.70 -14.59 3.06
CA GLY A 112 -10.93 -13.39 3.40
C GLY A 112 -10.71 -13.17 4.88
N ALA A 113 -10.35 -11.93 5.21
CA ALA A 113 -10.12 -11.50 6.58
C ALA A 113 -10.56 -10.04 6.79
N LEU A 114 -11.09 -9.76 7.97
CA LEU A 114 -11.34 -8.42 8.48
C LEU A 114 -10.45 -8.19 9.70
N THR A 115 -9.62 -7.16 9.63
CA THR A 115 -8.74 -6.76 10.74
C THR A 115 -9.15 -5.39 11.27
N LEU A 116 -9.20 -5.26 12.58
CA LEU A 116 -9.35 -3.99 13.29
C LEU A 116 -8.18 -3.81 14.24
N ALA A 117 -7.53 -2.66 14.21
CA ALA A 117 -6.35 -2.37 14.99
C ALA A 117 -6.38 -0.97 15.60
N VAL A 118 -5.74 -0.83 16.75
CA VAL A 118 -5.58 0.44 17.47
C VAL A 118 -4.16 0.58 17.96
N GLY A 119 -3.69 1.78 18.18
CA GLY A 119 -2.37 2.03 18.71
C GLY A 119 -1.95 3.48 18.67
N VAL A 120 -0.66 3.70 18.53
CA VAL A 120 -0.05 5.03 18.55
C VAL A 120 0.57 5.38 17.21
N ASN A 121 0.50 6.64 16.87
CA ASN A 121 1.13 7.24 15.72
C ASN A 121 1.95 8.45 16.14
N TYR A 122 3.19 8.50 15.73
CA TYR A 122 4.07 9.66 15.86
C TYR A 122 4.32 10.27 14.49
N GLN A 123 4.23 11.59 14.40
CA GLN A 123 4.53 12.35 13.19
C GLN A 123 5.45 13.52 13.52
N ASP A 124 6.37 13.82 12.61
CA ASP A 124 7.22 15.01 12.64
C ASP A 124 7.26 15.66 11.26
N HIS A 125 6.89 16.94 11.21
CA HIS A 125 6.79 17.73 9.99
C HIS A 125 7.68 18.96 10.06
N SER A 126 8.55 19.15 9.09
CA SER A 126 9.36 20.36 8.94
C SER A 126 9.05 21.06 7.62
N VAL A 127 8.80 22.37 7.69
CA VAL A 127 8.45 23.22 6.54
C VAL A 127 9.49 24.31 6.38
N THR A 128 9.92 24.56 5.15
CA THR A 128 10.92 25.57 4.82
C THR A 128 10.49 26.37 3.59
N PRO A 129 10.45 27.72 3.67
CA PRO A 129 10.63 28.52 4.88
C PRO A 129 9.57 28.21 5.92
N PHE A 130 9.70 28.75 7.14
CA PHE A 130 8.69 28.55 8.20
C PHE A 130 7.36 29.19 7.79
N ASP A 131 6.28 28.42 7.84
CA ASP A 131 4.92 28.88 7.50
C ASP A 131 4.06 29.00 8.77
N PRO A 132 3.87 30.23 9.33
CA PRO A 132 3.10 30.41 10.56
C PRO A 132 1.60 30.05 10.41
N ALA A 133 1.08 29.99 9.19
CA ALA A 133 -0.31 29.61 8.92
C ALA A 133 -0.52 28.09 8.82
N ASN A 134 0.54 27.29 8.75
CA ASN A 134 0.44 25.86 8.64
C ASN A 134 0.40 25.19 10.02
N SER A 135 -0.73 24.55 10.36
CA SER A 135 -0.92 23.81 11.62
C SER A 135 -0.20 22.46 11.64
N VAL A 136 0.23 21.94 10.46
CA VAL A 136 0.91 20.66 10.33
C VAL A 136 2.41 20.87 10.32
N GLN A 137 2.97 21.24 11.47
CA GLN A 137 4.39 21.46 11.70
C GLN A 137 4.82 20.98 13.09
N GLY A 138 6.11 20.61 13.22
CA GLY A 138 6.66 20.03 14.43
C GLY A 138 6.24 18.59 14.65
N SER A 139 6.39 18.14 15.89
CA SER A 139 6.15 16.74 16.28
C SER A 139 4.81 16.59 17.01
N LYS A 140 4.06 15.55 16.69
CA LYS A 140 2.81 15.22 17.39
C LYS A 140 2.67 13.70 17.51
N THR A 141 2.30 13.26 18.71
CA THR A 141 1.90 11.86 18.96
C THR A 141 0.39 11.80 19.09
N GLY A 142 -0.23 10.80 18.49
CA GLY A 142 -1.67 10.61 18.51
C GLY A 142 -2.07 9.15 18.69
N PHE A 143 -3.34 8.95 18.97
CA PHE A 143 -3.99 7.64 18.91
C PHE A 143 -4.37 7.34 17.47
N LYS A 144 -4.19 6.09 17.02
CA LYS A 144 -4.56 5.64 15.68
C LYS A 144 -5.51 4.46 15.74
N VAL A 145 -6.50 4.49 14.86
CA VAL A 145 -7.36 3.35 14.54
C VAL A 145 -7.19 2.98 13.08
N GLN A 146 -7.26 1.68 12.79
CA GLN A 146 -7.16 1.16 11.43
C GLN A 146 -8.10 -0.02 11.26
N GLY A 147 -8.71 -0.13 10.10
CA GLY A 147 -9.47 -1.30 9.69
C GLY A 147 -9.09 -1.68 8.26
N ASP A 148 -8.96 -2.96 8.00
CA ASP A 148 -8.78 -3.49 6.66
C ASP A 148 -9.63 -4.74 6.42
N LEU A 149 -10.10 -4.86 5.21
CA LEU A 149 -10.85 -5.99 4.69
C LEU A 149 -10.18 -6.50 3.42
N TRP A 150 -9.83 -7.77 3.41
CA TRP A 150 -9.34 -8.48 2.25
C TRP A 150 -10.28 -9.64 1.95
N VAL A 151 -10.91 -9.66 0.78
CA VAL A 151 -11.86 -10.71 0.38
C VAL A 151 -11.61 -11.16 -1.05
N ASN A 152 -11.58 -12.47 -1.26
CA ASN A 152 -11.62 -13.12 -2.57
C ASN A 152 -12.99 -13.80 -2.75
N PRO A 153 -14.05 -13.08 -3.18
CA PRO A 153 -15.39 -13.64 -3.36
C PRO A 153 -15.42 -14.85 -4.30
N THR A 154 -14.49 -14.87 -5.25
CA THR A 154 -14.18 -16.01 -6.11
C THR A 154 -12.66 -16.17 -6.22
N PRO A 155 -12.13 -17.31 -6.69
CA PRO A 155 -10.68 -17.48 -6.90
C PRO A 155 -10.06 -16.45 -7.85
N LYS A 156 -10.87 -15.76 -8.64
CA LYS A 156 -10.41 -14.77 -9.63
C LYS A 156 -10.71 -13.33 -9.25
N THR A 157 -11.35 -13.07 -8.11
CA THR A 157 -11.75 -11.71 -7.73
C THR A 157 -11.13 -11.31 -6.40
N LEU A 158 -10.75 -10.05 -6.28
CA LEU A 158 -10.25 -9.41 -5.07
C LEU A 158 -11.09 -8.18 -4.75
N VAL A 159 -11.48 -8.05 -3.50
CA VAL A 159 -11.94 -6.79 -2.89
C VAL A 159 -11.00 -6.48 -1.73
N PHE A 160 -10.40 -5.32 -1.76
CA PHE A 160 -9.55 -4.82 -0.67
C PHE A 160 -10.02 -3.44 -0.25
N LEU A 161 -10.22 -3.26 1.05
CA LEU A 161 -10.52 -1.97 1.66
C LEU A 161 -9.56 -1.76 2.83
N LEU A 162 -9.05 -0.55 2.97
CA LEU A 162 -8.28 -0.13 4.14
C LEU A 162 -8.67 1.29 4.50
N GLY A 163 -8.88 1.55 5.79
CA GLY A 163 -9.11 2.87 6.32
C GLY A 163 -8.37 3.06 7.63
N SER A 164 -7.83 4.24 7.86
CA SER A 164 -7.21 4.61 9.13
C SER A 164 -7.42 6.08 9.45
N TYR A 165 -7.42 6.39 10.76
CA TYR A 165 -7.46 7.74 11.30
C TYR A 165 -6.50 7.86 12.48
N SER A 166 -5.79 8.98 12.55
CA SER A 166 -4.91 9.33 13.65
C SER A 166 -5.22 10.73 14.17
N THR A 167 -5.25 10.87 15.49
CA THR A 167 -5.40 12.19 16.15
C THR A 167 -4.14 13.07 16.05
N ALA A 168 -3.02 12.51 15.53
CA ALA A 168 -1.86 13.31 15.17
C ALA A 168 -2.15 14.04 13.86
N PHE A 169 -2.32 15.37 13.95
CA PHE A 169 -2.70 16.27 12.85
C PHE A 169 -3.97 15.85 12.09
N ASP A 170 -4.91 15.15 12.76
CA ASP A 170 -6.16 14.62 12.20
C ASP A 170 -5.96 13.89 10.85
N THR A 171 -4.89 13.09 10.79
CA THR A 171 -4.48 12.41 9.57
C THR A 171 -5.37 11.21 9.27
N TYR A 172 -5.87 11.12 8.05
CA TYR A 172 -6.63 9.97 7.59
C TYR A 172 -6.08 9.40 6.29
N TYR A 173 -6.35 8.11 6.07
CA TYR A 173 -6.05 7.41 4.84
C TYR A 173 -7.15 6.38 4.58
N ALA A 174 -7.62 6.29 3.34
CA ALA A 174 -8.56 5.27 2.91
C ALA A 174 -8.25 4.84 1.47
N ILE A 175 -8.39 3.54 1.19
CA ILE A 175 -8.22 2.99 -0.14
C ILE A 175 -9.19 1.82 -0.34
N GLY A 176 -9.77 1.73 -1.52
CA GLY A 176 -10.58 0.61 -1.97
C GLY A 176 -10.08 0.13 -3.34
N ARG A 177 -9.98 -1.19 -3.50
CA ARG A 177 -9.56 -1.85 -4.72
C ARG A 177 -10.53 -2.97 -5.07
N PHE A 178 -10.89 -3.07 -6.33
CA PHE A 178 -11.48 -4.27 -6.90
C PHE A 178 -10.51 -4.81 -7.95
N GLY A 179 -10.23 -6.11 -7.92
CA GLY A 179 -9.31 -6.73 -8.86
C GLY A 179 -9.89 -8.00 -9.48
N TYR A 180 -9.51 -8.26 -10.72
CA TYR A 180 -9.81 -9.51 -11.41
C TYR A 180 -8.52 -10.14 -11.94
N ASP A 181 -8.35 -11.44 -11.72
CA ASP A 181 -7.23 -12.23 -12.25
C ASP A 181 -7.61 -12.81 -13.62
N PHE A 182 -7.26 -12.08 -14.69
CA PHE A 182 -7.55 -12.47 -16.07
C PHE A 182 -6.73 -13.67 -16.53
N ALA A 183 -5.54 -13.83 -15.98
CA ALA A 183 -4.56 -14.83 -16.43
C ALA A 183 -4.55 -16.10 -15.56
N GLY A 184 -5.15 -16.07 -14.37
CA GLY A 184 -5.13 -17.19 -13.43
C GLY A 184 -3.79 -17.37 -12.70
N PHE A 185 -2.98 -16.31 -12.60
CA PHE A 185 -1.66 -16.32 -11.94
C PHE A 185 -1.68 -15.68 -10.54
N GLY A 186 -2.85 -15.32 -10.03
CA GLY A 186 -2.98 -14.60 -8.75
C GLY A 186 -2.61 -13.13 -8.82
N ALA A 187 -2.47 -12.57 -10.03
CA ALA A 187 -2.26 -11.14 -10.26
C ALA A 187 -3.61 -10.45 -10.55
N PHE A 188 -4.03 -9.56 -9.66
CA PHE A 188 -5.31 -8.87 -9.74
C PHE A 188 -5.15 -7.49 -10.35
N VAL A 189 -5.94 -7.20 -11.39
CA VAL A 189 -5.97 -5.90 -12.08
C VAL A 189 -7.37 -5.32 -12.00
N GLY A 190 -7.48 -4.04 -11.72
CA GLY A 190 -8.79 -3.37 -11.65
C GLY A 190 -8.75 -1.94 -11.14
N PRO A 191 -9.92 -1.35 -10.86
CA PRO A 191 -10.04 0.01 -10.37
C PRO A 191 -9.55 0.15 -8.92
N GLU A 192 -9.05 1.36 -8.64
CA GLU A 192 -8.64 1.82 -7.31
C GLU A 192 -9.27 3.18 -7.04
N VAL A 193 -9.81 3.37 -5.83
CA VAL A 193 -10.25 4.66 -5.31
C VAL A 193 -9.62 4.89 -3.95
N GLY A 194 -9.22 6.12 -3.66
CA GLY A 194 -8.59 6.44 -2.39
C GLY A 194 -8.78 7.89 -1.96
N GLY A 195 -8.53 8.12 -0.69
CA GLY A 195 -8.50 9.45 -0.09
C GLY A 195 -7.51 9.49 1.04
N GLN A 196 -6.85 10.62 1.21
CA GLN A 196 -5.93 10.87 2.31
C GLN A 196 -5.87 12.35 2.63
N GLY A 197 -5.57 12.67 3.85
CA GLY A 197 -5.47 14.07 4.26
C GLY A 197 -5.08 14.23 5.72
N ASN A 198 -5.08 15.48 6.13
CA ASN A 198 -4.83 15.95 7.49
C ASN A 198 -5.53 17.30 7.71
N ASP A 199 -5.25 18.00 8.82
CA ASP A 199 -5.81 19.33 9.13
C ASP A 199 -5.73 20.37 8.00
N ARG A 200 -4.82 20.21 7.04
CA ARG A 200 -4.53 21.23 6.00
C ARG A 200 -4.85 20.76 4.59
N THR A 201 -4.74 19.49 4.32
CA THR A 201 -4.86 18.98 2.95
C THR A 201 -5.81 17.80 2.88
N ASP A 202 -6.56 17.71 1.78
CA ASP A 202 -7.36 16.56 1.41
C ASP A 202 -7.01 16.18 -0.04
N GLN A 203 -6.78 14.91 -0.26
CA GLN A 203 -6.51 14.36 -1.57
C GLN A 203 -7.46 13.22 -1.88
N PHE A 204 -8.10 13.27 -3.04
CA PHE A 204 -8.90 12.19 -3.61
C PHE A 204 -8.14 11.57 -4.78
N ARG A 205 -8.21 10.25 -4.93
CA ARG A 205 -7.55 9.45 -5.99
C ARG A 205 -8.53 8.53 -6.67
N LEU A 206 -8.42 8.43 -7.99
CA LEU A 206 -9.16 7.48 -8.82
C LEU A 206 -8.21 6.93 -9.90
N GLY A 207 -8.06 5.63 -9.95
CA GLY A 207 -7.11 5.01 -10.88
C GLY A 207 -7.33 3.51 -11.05
N ALA A 208 -6.25 2.85 -11.40
CA ALA A 208 -6.19 1.41 -11.53
C ALA A 208 -4.97 0.83 -10.81
N HIS A 209 -5.06 -0.45 -10.44
CA HIS A 209 -3.98 -1.19 -9.83
C HIS A 209 -3.73 -2.52 -10.55
N ALA A 210 -2.51 -3.01 -10.41
CA ALA A 210 -2.15 -4.41 -10.61
C ALA A 210 -1.40 -4.86 -9.35
N SER A 211 -1.85 -5.90 -8.69
CA SER A 211 -1.32 -6.37 -7.41
C SER A 211 -1.21 -7.89 -7.35
N GLY A 212 -0.37 -8.42 -6.46
CA GLY A 212 -0.15 -9.85 -6.31
C GLY A 212 0.73 -10.47 -7.40
N ILE A 213 1.47 -9.65 -8.17
CA ILE A 213 2.37 -10.13 -9.22
C ILE A 213 3.55 -10.85 -8.56
N SER A 214 3.59 -12.18 -8.67
CA SER A 214 4.62 -13.01 -8.02
C SER A 214 5.95 -12.93 -8.76
N VAL A 215 7.01 -12.59 -8.04
CA VAL A 215 8.40 -12.58 -8.53
C VAL A 215 9.28 -13.28 -7.49
N GLY A 216 9.53 -14.56 -7.70
CA GLY A 216 10.19 -15.39 -6.68
C GLY A 216 9.35 -15.49 -5.42
N THR A 217 9.92 -15.11 -4.29
CA THR A 217 9.23 -15.08 -2.97
C THR A 217 8.52 -13.75 -2.70
N ALA A 218 8.68 -12.77 -3.57
CA ALA A 218 8.07 -11.45 -3.44
C ALA A 218 6.77 -11.35 -4.25
N LYS A 219 5.87 -10.48 -3.80
CA LYS A 219 4.70 -10.02 -4.56
C LYS A 219 4.85 -8.53 -4.86
N LEU A 220 4.69 -8.16 -6.12
CA LEU A 220 4.74 -6.77 -6.56
C LEU A 220 3.33 -6.21 -6.74
N GLY A 221 3.21 -4.92 -6.47
CA GLY A 221 2.02 -4.14 -6.77
C GLY A 221 2.38 -2.80 -7.39
N VAL A 222 1.56 -2.35 -8.31
CA VAL A 222 1.64 -1.00 -8.88
C VAL A 222 0.24 -0.42 -8.97
N SER A 223 0.12 0.89 -8.80
CA SER A 223 -1.11 1.61 -9.08
C SER A 223 -0.83 3.00 -9.62
N GLY A 224 -1.82 3.60 -10.25
CA GLY A 224 -1.71 4.95 -10.74
C GLY A 224 -3.02 5.45 -11.34
N GLY A 225 -3.13 6.75 -11.43
CA GLY A 225 -4.33 7.38 -11.93
C GLY A 225 -4.36 8.88 -11.75
N TRP A 226 -5.57 9.40 -11.76
CA TRP A 226 -5.86 10.80 -11.52
C TRP A 226 -6.02 11.06 -10.01
N MET A 227 -5.60 12.22 -9.58
CA MET A 227 -5.82 12.72 -8.23
C MET A 227 -6.30 14.17 -8.26
N ARG A 228 -6.97 14.57 -7.19
CA ARG A 228 -7.32 15.96 -6.90
C ARG A 228 -6.93 16.29 -5.47
N GLU A 229 -6.22 17.38 -5.31
CA GLU A 229 -5.78 17.89 -4.01
C GLU A 229 -6.38 19.26 -3.75
N ARG A 230 -6.86 19.51 -2.51
CA ARG A 230 -7.44 20.77 -2.10
C ARG A 230 -6.38 21.88 -2.22
N GLY A 231 -6.67 22.92 -2.98
CA GLY A 231 -5.78 24.07 -3.19
C GLY A 231 -4.81 23.92 -4.37
N GLU A 232 -4.43 22.69 -4.76
CA GLU A 232 -3.48 22.44 -5.85
C GLU A 232 -4.15 21.97 -7.16
N GLY A 233 -5.41 21.51 -7.09
CA GLY A 233 -6.17 21.08 -8.26
C GLY A 233 -5.97 19.63 -8.65
N GLY A 234 -6.12 19.32 -9.94
CA GLY A 234 -6.01 17.98 -10.50
C GLY A 234 -4.59 17.62 -10.92
N GLY A 235 -4.24 16.34 -10.80
CA GLY A 235 -2.93 15.81 -11.17
C GLY A 235 -2.98 14.31 -11.40
N TRP A 236 -1.82 13.65 -11.38
CA TRP A 236 -1.68 12.21 -11.43
C TRP A 236 -0.85 11.70 -10.24
N TYR A 237 -1.05 10.43 -9.89
CA TYR A 237 -0.24 9.71 -8.92
C TYR A 237 0.25 8.38 -9.49
N ALA A 238 1.32 7.86 -8.91
CA ALA A 238 1.81 6.51 -9.16
C ALA A 238 2.37 5.94 -7.86
N THR A 239 2.05 4.66 -7.59
CA THR A 239 2.53 3.91 -6.43
C THR A 239 3.14 2.60 -6.89
N GLY A 240 4.22 2.19 -6.25
CA GLY A 240 4.82 0.87 -6.42
C GLY A 240 5.10 0.25 -5.06
N ASN A 241 4.83 -1.04 -4.89
CA ASN A 241 5.14 -1.78 -3.67
C ASN A 241 5.68 -3.18 -3.95
N ILE A 242 6.39 -3.70 -2.97
CA ILE A 242 6.89 -5.07 -2.90
C ILE A 242 6.58 -5.64 -1.52
N ASP A 243 6.10 -6.87 -1.49
CA ASP A 243 5.67 -7.58 -0.30
C ASP A 243 6.40 -8.92 -0.18
N PHE A 244 6.75 -9.29 1.06
CA PHE A 244 7.36 -10.57 1.40
C PHE A 244 6.58 -11.20 2.54
N THR A 245 6.13 -12.43 2.36
CA THR A 245 5.53 -13.24 3.44
C THR A 245 6.57 -14.19 4.03
N PHE A 246 6.52 -14.42 5.35
CA PHE A 246 7.47 -15.28 6.08
C PHE A 246 6.79 -16.08 7.21
#